data_c8a75f54977ae0d98629be20621521c9
#
_entry.id   c8a75f54977ae0d98629be20621521c9
#
_cell.length_a   1.000
_cell.length_b   1.000
_cell.length_c   1.000
_cell.angle_alpha   90.00
_cell.angle_beta   90.00
_cell.angle_gamma   90.00
#
_symmetry.space_group_name_H-M   'P 1'
#
loop_
_entity.id
_entity.type
_entity.pdbx_description
1 polymer ?
#
loop_
_entity_poly.entity_id
_entity_poly.type
_entity_poly.pdbx_seq_one_letter_code
_entity_poly.pdbx_strand_id
1 'polypeptide(L)'
;MIQFLLAAPRSGSGKTTMTCALLMALKRRGCAPCAFKSGPDYIDPMFHRAVLGVESCNLDLFFSAPETVRTLYAKGAAGHGAAVCEGAMGFYDGLGGVSDRASAWHLADTLDLPVLLVVEPKGQSLTLAAELNGLVNFRTPSHIAGILLNNCTARMHVLLAPMLEKETGLPVLGFLPKLPEAVIGSRHLGLYTAAEVENLQQKLALLADAVEEHIDWPRLLALCEKEPPVLPVQPETPPARVRIAVAQDEAFCFIYAETLEAFWDAGAEVVFFSPLRDTALPENIGGLYLPGGYPELHARELSENTSLLREIKQKIESGLPTAAECGGFLYLGQSLTDAEGQSWPMVGVLPGEAKDAGRLVRFGYAALSADSDSMLFRAGESFPIHEFHHWDSTANGAALAAKKPVGGAEWRCGSVNEHFYAGFPHLYWAGTPLPQRFAAAAENYRRDHD
;
A
#
# COMPACT_ATOMS: atom_id res chain seq x y z
N MET A 1 10.09 4.36 -22.91
CA MET A 1 9.63 3.57 -21.76
C MET A 1 8.11 3.41 -21.81
N ILE A 2 7.58 2.23 -21.53
CA ILE A 2 6.12 2.02 -21.50
C ILE A 2 5.60 2.49 -20.14
N GLN A 3 4.63 3.40 -20.13
CA GLN A 3 4.09 4.00 -18.91
C GLN A 3 2.57 4.17 -19.03
N PHE A 4 1.80 3.67 -18.09
CA PHE A 4 0.35 3.83 -18.06
C PHE A 4 -0.25 3.61 -16.67
N LEU A 5 -1.47 4.11 -16.49
CA LEU A 5 -2.28 3.84 -15.31
C LEU A 5 -3.48 2.97 -15.70
N LEU A 6 -3.69 1.87 -14.98
CA LEU A 6 -4.91 1.06 -15.06
C LEU A 6 -5.97 1.62 -14.11
N ALA A 7 -7.10 1.99 -14.65
CA ALA A 7 -8.25 2.46 -13.89
C ALA A 7 -9.51 1.68 -14.27
N ALA A 8 -10.60 1.91 -13.56
CA ALA A 8 -11.89 1.32 -13.87
C ALA A 8 -13.03 2.24 -13.43
N PRO A 9 -14.23 2.10 -13.98
CA PRO A 9 -15.39 2.87 -13.54
C PRO A 9 -15.76 2.66 -12.06
N ARG A 10 -15.43 1.48 -11.48
CA ARG A 10 -15.77 1.10 -10.11
C ARG A 10 -14.84 0.02 -9.55
N SER A 11 -14.89 -0.18 -8.23
CA SER A 11 -14.27 -1.34 -7.58
C SER A 11 -14.85 -2.65 -8.12
N GLY A 12 -14.04 -3.73 -8.11
CA GLY A 12 -14.46 -5.05 -8.57
C GLY A 12 -14.50 -5.24 -10.09
N SER A 13 -14.07 -4.27 -10.90
CA SER A 13 -14.01 -4.39 -12.37
C SER A 13 -12.83 -5.25 -12.86
N GLY A 14 -11.98 -5.77 -11.97
CA GLY A 14 -10.85 -6.65 -12.31
C GLY A 14 -9.54 -5.92 -12.60
N LYS A 15 -9.34 -4.68 -12.08
CA LYS A 15 -8.08 -3.94 -12.21
C LYS A 15 -6.88 -4.78 -11.80
N THR A 16 -6.88 -5.31 -10.58
CA THR A 16 -5.76 -6.07 -10.03
C THR A 16 -5.44 -7.33 -10.85
N THR A 17 -6.46 -8.06 -11.31
CA THR A 17 -6.26 -9.21 -12.20
C THR A 17 -5.61 -8.79 -13.51
N MET A 18 -6.09 -7.70 -14.12
CA MET A 18 -5.53 -7.15 -15.36
C MET A 18 -4.10 -6.62 -15.14
N THR A 19 -3.84 -5.95 -14.01
CA THR A 19 -2.50 -5.49 -13.63
C THR A 19 -1.52 -6.66 -13.55
N CYS A 20 -1.86 -7.71 -12.81
CA CYS A 20 -1.01 -8.90 -12.68
C CYS A 20 -0.77 -9.58 -14.04
N ALA A 21 -1.80 -9.69 -14.87
CA ALA A 21 -1.70 -10.27 -16.21
C ALA A 21 -0.74 -9.47 -17.09
N LEU A 22 -0.90 -8.14 -17.15
CA LEU A 22 -0.06 -7.25 -17.96
C LEU A 22 1.38 -7.18 -17.44
N LEU A 23 1.60 -7.14 -16.13
CA LEU A 23 2.95 -7.18 -15.53
C LEU A 23 3.70 -8.46 -15.92
N MET A 24 3.03 -9.61 -15.83
CA MET A 24 3.62 -10.88 -16.24
C MET A 24 3.92 -10.94 -17.74
N ALA A 25 3.02 -10.46 -18.59
CA ALA A 25 3.22 -10.40 -20.03
C ALA A 25 4.34 -9.42 -20.40
N LEU A 26 4.41 -8.23 -19.81
CA LEU A 26 5.51 -7.28 -20.00
C LEU A 26 6.85 -7.88 -19.57
N LYS A 27 6.88 -8.62 -18.46
CA LYS A 27 8.07 -9.33 -17.99
C LYS A 27 8.53 -10.40 -19.00
N ARG A 28 7.61 -11.21 -19.54
CA ARG A 28 7.89 -12.21 -20.58
C ARG A 28 8.43 -11.57 -21.87
N ARG A 29 7.99 -10.35 -22.19
CA ARG A 29 8.45 -9.55 -23.32
C ARG A 29 9.80 -8.87 -23.09
N GLY A 30 10.42 -9.04 -21.92
CA GLY A 30 11.71 -8.44 -21.58
C GLY A 30 11.65 -6.95 -21.25
N CYS A 31 10.46 -6.39 -20.98
CA CYS A 31 10.29 -4.98 -20.69
C CYS A 31 10.74 -4.58 -19.26
N ALA A 32 11.20 -5.51 -18.42
CA ALA A 32 11.60 -5.25 -17.03
C ALA A 32 10.63 -4.29 -16.32
N PRO A 33 9.37 -4.69 -16.04
CA PRO A 33 8.36 -3.80 -15.48
C PRO A 33 8.60 -3.51 -14.01
N CYS A 34 8.22 -2.29 -13.57
CA CYS A 34 7.91 -1.96 -12.18
C CYS A 34 6.42 -1.62 -12.04
N ALA A 35 5.90 -1.68 -10.83
CA ALA A 35 4.51 -1.44 -10.51
C ALA A 35 4.35 -0.34 -9.45
N PHE A 36 3.22 0.36 -9.53
CA PHE A 36 2.84 1.36 -8.52
C PHE A 36 1.37 1.16 -8.16
N LYS A 37 1.07 1.25 -6.88
CA LYS A 37 -0.31 1.21 -6.39
C LYS A 37 -0.75 2.58 -5.93
N SER A 38 -1.88 3.06 -6.45
CA SER A 38 -2.54 4.27 -5.94
C SER A 38 -3.19 3.99 -4.59
N GLY A 39 -2.94 4.88 -3.61
CA GLY A 39 -3.54 4.76 -2.30
C GLY A 39 -2.75 3.92 -1.29
N PRO A 40 -3.29 3.74 -0.07
CA PRO A 40 -2.58 3.18 1.09
C PRO A 40 -2.67 1.65 1.16
N ASP A 41 -2.54 0.97 0.04
CA ASP A 41 -2.66 -0.48 -0.09
C ASP A 41 -1.31 -1.17 0.16
N TYR A 42 -1.25 -2.06 1.14
CA TYR A 42 -0.06 -2.88 1.42
C TYR A 42 -0.04 -4.18 0.62
N ILE A 43 -1.23 -4.74 0.34
CA ILE A 43 -1.39 -6.10 -0.16
C ILE A 43 -0.94 -6.23 -1.61
N ASP A 44 -1.41 -5.33 -2.50
CA ASP A 44 -1.07 -5.40 -3.91
C ASP A 44 0.44 -5.20 -4.16
N PRO A 45 1.14 -4.20 -3.57
CA PRO A 45 2.58 -4.08 -3.71
C PRO A 45 3.36 -5.27 -3.14
N MET A 46 2.94 -5.81 -2.01
CA MET A 46 3.55 -7.02 -1.43
C MET A 46 3.39 -8.21 -2.36
N PHE A 47 2.19 -8.39 -2.95
CA PHE A 47 1.92 -9.44 -3.92
C PHE A 47 2.79 -9.29 -5.18
N HIS A 48 2.93 -8.09 -5.73
CA HIS A 48 3.78 -7.83 -6.89
C HIS A 48 5.23 -8.23 -6.61
N ARG A 49 5.78 -7.84 -5.45
CA ARG A 49 7.16 -8.18 -5.08
C ARG A 49 7.34 -9.68 -4.83
N ALA A 50 6.51 -10.26 -3.99
CA ALA A 50 6.69 -11.65 -3.55
C ALA A 50 6.36 -12.68 -4.63
N VAL A 51 5.38 -12.40 -5.46
CA VAL A 51 4.81 -13.37 -6.40
C VAL A 51 5.23 -13.14 -7.84
N LEU A 52 5.11 -11.90 -8.31
CA LEU A 52 5.50 -11.57 -9.69
C LEU A 52 7.01 -11.32 -9.81
N GLY A 53 7.71 -11.07 -8.69
CA GLY A 53 9.10 -10.61 -8.69
C GLY A 53 9.23 -9.30 -9.47
N VAL A 54 8.29 -8.37 -9.22
CA VAL A 54 8.20 -7.04 -9.80
C VAL A 54 8.30 -6.02 -8.66
N GLU A 55 9.24 -5.09 -8.75
CA GLU A 55 9.34 -3.99 -7.79
C GLU A 55 8.05 -3.19 -7.79
N SER A 56 7.57 -2.85 -6.60
CA SER A 56 6.28 -2.17 -6.44
C SER A 56 6.29 -1.25 -5.24
N CYS A 57 5.77 -0.02 -5.43
CA CYS A 57 5.68 1.05 -4.46
C CYS A 57 4.27 1.64 -4.41
N ASN A 58 3.99 2.48 -3.41
CA ASN A 58 2.74 3.22 -3.34
C ASN A 58 2.91 4.66 -3.81
N LEU A 59 1.90 5.17 -4.50
CA LEU A 59 1.81 6.59 -4.88
C LEU A 59 0.48 7.15 -4.38
N ASP A 60 0.57 8.10 -3.46
CA ASP A 60 -0.63 8.59 -2.77
C ASP A 60 -0.61 10.12 -2.61
N LEU A 61 -1.55 10.78 -3.27
CA LEU A 61 -1.72 12.24 -3.25
C LEU A 61 -2.52 12.77 -2.04
N PHE A 62 -2.93 11.89 -1.13
CA PHE A 62 -3.34 12.30 0.20
C PHE A 62 -2.16 12.37 1.16
N PHE A 63 -1.25 11.41 1.09
CA PHE A 63 -0.06 11.36 1.93
C PHE A 63 1.01 12.36 1.51
N SER A 64 1.18 12.56 0.21
CA SER A 64 2.30 13.30 -0.35
C SER A 64 1.87 14.42 -1.29
N ALA A 65 2.65 15.50 -1.31
CA ALA A 65 2.51 16.54 -2.32
C ALA A 65 2.83 16.01 -3.73
N PRO A 66 2.29 16.62 -4.78
CA PRO A 66 2.53 16.20 -6.17
C PRO A 66 4.02 16.05 -6.53
N GLU A 67 4.87 16.93 -6.03
CA GLU A 67 6.32 16.91 -6.28
C GLU A 67 6.97 15.67 -5.67
N THR A 68 6.56 15.29 -4.45
CA THR A 68 7.02 14.06 -3.78
C THR A 68 6.57 12.83 -4.55
N VAL A 69 5.31 12.80 -5.00
CA VAL A 69 4.77 11.69 -5.81
C VAL A 69 5.53 11.54 -7.12
N ARG A 70 5.85 12.65 -7.82
CA ARG A 70 6.69 12.60 -9.05
C ARG A 70 8.09 12.07 -8.76
N THR A 71 8.67 12.45 -7.63
CA THR A 71 10.00 11.97 -7.21
C THR A 71 9.98 10.47 -6.91
N LEU A 72 8.99 9.99 -6.16
CA LEU A 72 8.82 8.57 -5.84
C LEU A 72 8.58 7.75 -7.13
N TYR A 73 7.74 8.26 -8.04
CA TYR A 73 7.51 7.64 -9.33
C TYR A 73 8.80 7.54 -10.16
N ALA A 74 9.57 8.63 -10.25
CA ALA A 74 10.82 8.65 -11.00
C ALA A 74 11.88 7.72 -10.39
N LYS A 75 11.98 7.67 -9.06
CA LYS A 75 12.87 6.73 -8.34
C LYS A 75 12.49 5.28 -8.64
N GLY A 76 11.24 4.90 -8.44
CA GLY A 76 10.77 3.53 -8.63
C GLY A 76 10.74 3.08 -10.10
N ALA A 77 10.68 4.02 -11.06
CA ALA A 77 10.72 3.73 -12.48
C ALA A 77 12.15 3.67 -13.04
N ALA A 78 13.15 4.12 -12.28
CA ALA A 78 14.53 4.17 -12.75
C ALA A 78 15.08 2.78 -13.05
N GLY A 79 15.69 2.61 -14.24
CA GLY A 79 16.25 1.33 -14.68
C GLY A 79 15.24 0.32 -15.23
N HIS A 80 13.94 0.65 -15.23
CA HIS A 80 12.88 -0.20 -15.76
C HIS A 80 12.47 0.20 -17.18
N GLY A 81 12.00 -0.77 -17.96
CA GLY A 81 11.51 -0.53 -19.34
C GLY A 81 10.00 -0.27 -19.39
N ALA A 82 9.27 -0.62 -18.32
CA ALA A 82 7.85 -0.34 -18.19
C ALA A 82 7.49 0.05 -16.74
N ALA A 83 6.54 0.99 -16.60
CA ALA A 83 5.96 1.41 -15.32
C ALA A 83 4.43 1.32 -15.37
N VAL A 84 3.85 0.47 -14.54
CA VAL A 84 2.41 0.21 -14.49
C VAL A 84 1.85 0.73 -13.18
N CYS A 85 1.00 1.75 -13.24
CA CYS A 85 0.28 2.23 -12.07
C CYS A 85 -1.09 1.55 -12.01
N GLU A 86 -1.50 1.06 -10.84
CA GLU A 86 -2.85 0.56 -10.60
C GLU A 86 -3.64 1.55 -9.76
N GLY A 87 -4.76 2.04 -10.30
CA GLY A 87 -5.69 2.90 -9.58
C GLY A 87 -6.49 2.18 -8.50
N ALA A 88 -6.81 2.86 -7.43
CA ALA A 88 -7.74 2.39 -6.41
C ALA A 88 -9.17 2.81 -6.76
N MET A 89 -10.18 2.07 -6.27
CA MET A 89 -11.61 2.38 -6.39
C MET A 89 -12.07 2.64 -7.83
N GLY A 90 -13.03 3.53 -8.03
CA GLY A 90 -13.41 4.08 -9.33
C GLY A 90 -12.47 5.21 -9.75
N PHE A 91 -12.41 5.48 -11.05
CA PHE A 91 -11.42 6.37 -11.65
C PHE A 91 -11.39 7.78 -11.03
N TYR A 92 -12.56 8.33 -10.71
CA TYR A 92 -12.70 9.63 -10.08
C TYR A 92 -13.00 9.60 -8.59
N ASP A 93 -13.06 8.39 -7.99
CA ASP A 93 -13.35 8.23 -6.56
C ASP A 93 -12.11 8.59 -5.73
N GLY A 94 -12.12 9.75 -5.14
CA GLY A 94 -11.08 10.24 -4.23
C GLY A 94 -11.59 10.43 -2.81
N LEU A 95 -11.15 11.49 -2.14
CA LEU A 95 -11.42 11.72 -0.73
C LEU A 95 -12.91 11.72 -0.38
N GLY A 96 -13.28 10.81 0.50
CA GLY A 96 -14.64 10.65 1.00
C GLY A 96 -15.67 10.20 -0.03
N GLY A 97 -15.24 9.81 -1.25
CA GLY A 97 -16.13 9.44 -2.34
C GLY A 97 -16.89 10.62 -2.96
N VAL A 98 -16.55 11.85 -2.60
CA VAL A 98 -17.21 13.09 -3.05
C VAL A 98 -16.26 14.08 -3.70
N SER A 99 -15.00 13.73 -3.83
CA SER A 99 -13.94 14.53 -4.43
C SER A 99 -13.06 13.66 -5.31
N ASP A 100 -12.51 14.22 -6.38
CA ASP A 100 -11.51 13.60 -7.23
C ASP A 100 -10.07 13.73 -6.68
N ARG A 101 -9.86 14.50 -5.60
CA ARG A 101 -8.56 14.59 -4.92
C ARG A 101 -8.12 13.22 -4.40
N ALA A 102 -6.86 12.85 -4.67
CA ALA A 102 -6.29 11.55 -4.37
C ALA A 102 -6.97 10.35 -5.06
N SER A 103 -7.73 10.60 -6.15
CA SER A 103 -8.26 9.55 -7.01
C SER A 103 -7.21 9.05 -8.01
N ALA A 104 -7.53 7.98 -8.74
CA ALA A 104 -6.72 7.48 -9.84
C ALA A 104 -6.56 8.52 -10.95
N TRP A 105 -7.59 9.33 -11.23
CA TRP A 105 -7.51 10.47 -12.16
C TRP A 105 -6.50 11.52 -11.70
N HIS A 106 -6.55 11.91 -10.42
CA HIS A 106 -5.61 12.90 -9.87
C HIS A 106 -4.15 12.41 -9.96
N LEU A 107 -3.92 11.09 -9.79
CA LEU A 107 -2.60 10.51 -9.99
C LEU A 107 -2.18 10.53 -11.47
N ALA A 108 -3.08 10.15 -12.38
CA ALA A 108 -2.82 10.20 -13.81
C ALA A 108 -2.51 11.62 -14.29
N ASP A 109 -3.26 12.62 -13.82
CA ASP A 109 -3.06 14.04 -14.12
C ASP A 109 -1.73 14.56 -13.55
N THR A 110 -1.40 14.19 -12.31
CA THR A 110 -0.14 14.56 -11.67
C THR A 110 1.09 14.02 -12.42
N LEU A 111 1.02 12.79 -12.93
CA LEU A 111 2.12 12.10 -13.60
C LEU A 111 2.05 12.19 -15.13
N ASP A 112 1.01 12.82 -15.66
CA ASP A 112 0.71 12.87 -17.09
C ASP A 112 0.72 11.48 -17.74
N LEU A 113 0.06 10.50 -17.13
CA LEU A 113 0.03 9.12 -17.60
C LEU A 113 -1.18 8.84 -18.48
N PRO A 114 -1.01 8.14 -19.62
CA PRO A 114 -2.15 7.58 -20.34
C PRO A 114 -2.88 6.56 -19.46
N VAL A 115 -4.20 6.63 -19.47
CA VAL A 115 -5.07 5.76 -18.67
C VAL A 115 -5.69 4.70 -19.55
N LEU A 116 -5.53 3.43 -19.16
CA LEU A 116 -6.24 2.30 -19.75
C LEU A 116 -7.40 1.92 -18.84
N LEU A 117 -8.64 2.06 -19.33
CA LEU A 117 -9.83 1.72 -18.56
C LEU A 117 -10.15 0.22 -18.66
N VAL A 118 -10.12 -0.47 -17.53
CA VAL A 118 -10.56 -1.86 -17.38
C VAL A 118 -12.07 -1.87 -17.16
N VAL A 119 -12.81 -2.46 -18.08
CA VAL A 119 -14.27 -2.42 -18.11
C VAL A 119 -14.85 -3.82 -18.26
N GLU A 120 -15.81 -4.17 -17.41
CA GLU A 120 -16.57 -5.41 -17.53
C GLU A 120 -17.90 -5.15 -18.26
N PRO A 121 -18.12 -5.67 -19.48
CA PRO A 121 -19.34 -5.41 -20.26
C PRO A 121 -20.52 -6.28 -19.81
N LYS A 122 -20.74 -6.40 -18.50
CA LYS A 122 -21.77 -7.27 -17.93
C LYS A 122 -23.16 -6.63 -18.04
N GLY A 123 -24.02 -7.23 -18.87
CA GLY A 123 -25.39 -6.76 -19.04
C GLY A 123 -25.53 -5.43 -19.77
N GLN A 124 -24.46 -4.98 -20.45
CA GLN A 124 -24.41 -3.72 -21.19
C GLN A 124 -23.92 -3.93 -22.62
N SER A 125 -24.34 -3.06 -23.53
CA SER A 125 -23.82 -2.93 -24.89
C SER A 125 -23.66 -1.44 -25.23
N LEU A 126 -24.58 -0.82 -25.97
CA LEU A 126 -24.48 0.61 -26.29
C LEU A 126 -24.50 1.52 -25.04
N THR A 127 -25.19 1.13 -23.97
CA THR A 127 -25.17 1.85 -22.68
C THR A 127 -23.75 1.97 -22.12
N LEU A 128 -22.88 0.97 -22.35
CA LEU A 128 -21.49 1.04 -21.94
C LEU A 128 -20.74 2.20 -22.61
N ALA A 129 -21.02 2.48 -23.89
CA ALA A 129 -20.44 3.64 -24.57
C ALA A 129 -20.86 4.96 -23.94
N ALA A 130 -22.11 5.07 -23.48
CA ALA A 130 -22.59 6.26 -22.77
C ALA A 130 -21.89 6.45 -21.41
N GLU A 131 -21.68 5.36 -20.65
CA GLU A 131 -20.92 5.38 -19.40
C GLU A 131 -19.47 5.84 -19.66
N LEU A 132 -18.80 5.26 -20.65
CA LEU A 132 -17.43 5.61 -21.02
C LEU A 132 -17.30 7.06 -21.49
N ASN A 133 -18.23 7.54 -22.33
CA ASN A 133 -18.27 8.94 -22.74
C ASN A 133 -18.46 9.88 -21.56
N GLY A 134 -19.24 9.49 -20.56
CA GLY A 134 -19.36 10.21 -19.29
C GLY A 134 -18.01 10.34 -18.58
N LEU A 135 -17.26 9.25 -18.48
CA LEU A 135 -15.93 9.27 -17.86
C LEU A 135 -14.92 10.12 -18.65
N VAL A 136 -14.90 9.98 -19.98
CA VAL A 136 -13.98 10.74 -20.86
C VAL A 136 -14.21 12.24 -20.74
N ASN A 137 -15.46 12.68 -20.62
CA ASN A 137 -15.81 14.10 -20.64
C ASN A 137 -16.00 14.72 -19.26
N PHE A 138 -15.86 13.93 -18.17
CA PHE A 138 -16.09 14.42 -16.81
C PHE A 138 -15.00 15.39 -16.33
N ARG A 139 -13.75 15.16 -16.74
CA ARG A 139 -12.59 16.07 -16.50
C ARG A 139 -11.81 16.27 -17.79
N THR A 140 -11.14 17.41 -17.89
CA THR A 140 -10.30 17.75 -19.06
C THR A 140 -8.93 18.23 -18.58
N PRO A 141 -7.83 17.51 -18.93
CA PRO A 141 -7.82 16.23 -19.65
C PRO A 141 -8.32 15.08 -18.79
N SER A 142 -8.93 14.04 -19.40
CA SER A 142 -9.27 12.81 -18.71
C SER A 142 -8.11 11.83 -18.66
N HIS A 143 -7.12 11.99 -19.54
CA HIS A 143 -5.99 11.08 -19.78
C HIS A 143 -6.38 9.68 -20.27
N ILE A 144 -7.68 9.39 -20.47
CA ILE A 144 -8.14 8.08 -20.94
C ILE A 144 -7.69 7.88 -22.39
N ALA A 145 -6.82 6.91 -22.61
CA ALA A 145 -6.20 6.63 -23.90
C ALA A 145 -6.70 5.33 -24.56
N GLY A 146 -7.28 4.40 -23.79
CA GLY A 146 -7.75 3.13 -24.33
C GLY A 146 -8.63 2.34 -23.38
N ILE A 147 -9.26 1.30 -23.91
CA ILE A 147 -10.21 0.43 -23.22
C ILE A 147 -9.68 -1.00 -23.23
N LEU A 148 -9.72 -1.67 -22.08
CA LEU A 148 -9.45 -3.09 -21.90
C LEU A 148 -10.74 -3.75 -21.38
N LEU A 149 -11.27 -4.72 -22.11
CA LEU A 149 -12.47 -5.44 -21.68
C LEU A 149 -12.08 -6.60 -20.75
N ASN A 150 -12.71 -6.69 -19.59
CA ASN A 150 -12.49 -7.77 -18.64
C ASN A 150 -13.71 -8.70 -18.58
N ASN A 151 -13.51 -9.97 -18.27
CA ASN A 151 -14.57 -10.99 -18.27
C ASN A 151 -15.38 -11.01 -19.59
N CYS A 152 -14.73 -10.76 -20.71
CA CYS A 152 -15.34 -10.62 -22.03
C CYS A 152 -15.01 -11.82 -22.92
N THR A 153 -15.99 -12.35 -23.61
CA THR A 153 -15.75 -13.43 -24.59
C THR A 153 -15.30 -12.85 -25.94
N ALA A 154 -14.57 -13.64 -26.74
CA ALA A 154 -14.18 -13.25 -28.10
C ALA A 154 -15.37 -12.78 -28.96
N ARG A 155 -16.52 -13.48 -28.85
CA ARG A 155 -17.74 -13.07 -29.54
C ARG A 155 -18.25 -11.70 -29.11
N MET A 156 -18.23 -11.41 -27.81
CA MET A 156 -18.63 -10.10 -27.30
C MET A 156 -17.62 -9.02 -27.71
N HIS A 157 -16.33 -9.32 -27.68
CA HIS A 157 -15.29 -8.40 -28.13
C HIS A 157 -15.51 -8.00 -29.59
N VAL A 158 -15.70 -8.96 -30.50
CA VAL A 158 -15.98 -8.67 -31.93
C VAL A 158 -17.20 -7.78 -32.13
N LEU A 159 -18.22 -7.92 -31.28
CA LEU A 159 -19.44 -7.11 -31.35
C LEU A 159 -19.22 -5.70 -30.73
N LEU A 160 -18.59 -5.64 -29.57
CA LEU A 160 -18.52 -4.41 -28.75
C LEU A 160 -17.38 -3.48 -29.19
N ALA A 161 -16.23 -4.01 -29.57
CA ALA A 161 -15.05 -3.19 -29.83
C ALA A 161 -15.29 -2.14 -30.94
N PRO A 162 -15.79 -2.49 -32.14
CA PRO A 162 -16.03 -1.48 -33.18
C PRO A 162 -17.07 -0.44 -32.78
N MET A 163 -18.09 -0.85 -32.02
CA MET A 163 -19.13 0.06 -31.52
C MET A 163 -18.55 1.03 -30.48
N LEU A 164 -17.79 0.52 -29.51
CA LEU A 164 -17.16 1.35 -28.48
C LEU A 164 -16.17 2.33 -29.08
N GLU A 165 -15.32 1.89 -30.01
CA GLU A 165 -14.36 2.76 -30.69
C GLU A 165 -15.08 3.89 -31.47
N LYS A 166 -16.16 3.55 -32.19
CA LYS A 166 -16.96 4.54 -32.93
C LYS A 166 -17.59 5.58 -32.00
N GLU A 167 -18.20 5.14 -30.90
CA GLU A 167 -18.99 6.01 -30.03
C GLU A 167 -18.12 6.82 -29.05
N THR A 168 -16.93 6.30 -28.64
CA THR A 168 -16.06 6.97 -27.65
C THR A 168 -14.85 7.66 -28.29
N GLY A 169 -14.48 7.28 -29.50
CA GLY A 169 -13.21 7.70 -30.12
C GLY A 169 -11.97 7.05 -29.53
N LEU A 170 -12.13 6.13 -28.54
CA LEU A 170 -11.03 5.45 -27.86
C LEU A 170 -10.78 4.06 -28.46
N PRO A 171 -9.52 3.63 -28.60
CA PRO A 171 -9.21 2.28 -29.02
C PRO A 171 -9.63 1.24 -27.97
N VAL A 172 -10.20 0.13 -28.42
CA VAL A 172 -10.35 -1.09 -27.61
C VAL A 172 -9.13 -1.96 -27.86
N LEU A 173 -8.26 -2.03 -26.84
CA LEU A 173 -6.96 -2.67 -26.93
C LEU A 173 -7.00 -4.19 -26.79
N GLY A 174 -8.17 -4.75 -26.54
CA GLY A 174 -8.37 -6.18 -26.40
C GLY A 174 -9.21 -6.55 -25.18
N PHE A 175 -9.11 -7.81 -24.77
CA PHE A 175 -9.92 -8.32 -23.67
C PHE A 175 -9.22 -9.41 -22.87
N LEU A 176 -9.64 -9.58 -21.61
CA LEU A 176 -9.34 -10.74 -20.79
C LEU A 176 -10.60 -11.61 -20.69
N PRO A 177 -10.55 -12.89 -21.10
CA PRO A 177 -11.69 -13.79 -20.95
C PRO A 177 -11.94 -14.11 -19.48
N LYS A 178 -13.12 -14.64 -19.18
CA LYS A 178 -13.41 -15.17 -17.86
C LYS A 178 -12.62 -16.47 -17.66
N LEU A 179 -11.73 -16.49 -16.69
CA LEU A 179 -10.87 -17.63 -16.34
C LEU A 179 -11.16 -18.07 -14.89
N PRO A 180 -12.15 -18.96 -14.66
CA PRO A 180 -12.50 -19.41 -13.31
C PRO A 180 -11.32 -20.06 -12.58
N GLU A 181 -10.45 -20.75 -13.32
CA GLU A 181 -9.23 -21.41 -12.83
C GLU A 181 -8.13 -20.45 -12.43
N ALA A 182 -8.17 -19.23 -12.93
CA ALA A 182 -7.18 -18.18 -12.65
C ALA A 182 -7.67 -17.10 -11.67
N VAL A 183 -8.77 -17.35 -10.97
CA VAL A 183 -9.29 -16.42 -9.98
C VAL A 183 -8.28 -16.29 -8.82
N ILE A 184 -7.81 -15.07 -8.60
CA ILE A 184 -7.05 -14.69 -7.42
C ILE A 184 -8.07 -14.23 -6.38
N GLY A 185 -8.12 -14.94 -5.24
CA GLY A 185 -9.03 -14.59 -4.16
C GLY A 185 -8.75 -13.18 -3.63
N SER A 186 -9.77 -12.52 -3.13
CA SER A 186 -9.64 -11.19 -2.52
C SER A 186 -10.10 -11.22 -1.07
N ARG A 187 -9.45 -10.41 -0.23
CA ARG A 187 -9.85 -10.09 1.13
C ARG A 187 -10.44 -8.69 1.20
N HIS A 188 -10.85 -8.27 2.39
CA HIS A 188 -11.32 -6.90 2.62
C HIS A 188 -10.30 -5.81 2.26
N LEU A 189 -9.01 -6.14 2.25
CA LEU A 189 -7.88 -5.23 1.95
C LEU A 189 -7.19 -5.48 0.60
N GLY A 190 -7.80 -6.19 -0.33
CA GLY A 190 -7.20 -6.47 -1.62
C GLY A 190 -6.97 -7.96 -1.86
N LEU A 191 -5.75 -8.39 -2.16
CA LEU A 191 -5.41 -9.78 -2.48
C LEU A 191 -4.99 -10.56 -1.23
N TYR A 192 -5.11 -11.88 -1.28
CA TYR A 192 -4.45 -12.77 -0.34
C TYR A 192 -2.93 -12.57 -0.40
N THR A 193 -2.25 -12.87 0.71
CA THR A 193 -0.79 -12.96 0.70
C THR A 193 -0.32 -14.07 -0.24
N ALA A 194 0.91 -13.98 -0.69
CA ALA A 194 1.48 -14.97 -1.61
C ALA A 194 1.43 -16.40 -1.06
N ALA A 195 1.60 -16.57 0.26
CA ALA A 195 1.58 -17.87 0.93
C ALA A 195 0.18 -18.49 1.01
N GLU A 196 -0.88 -17.69 0.85
CA GLU A 196 -2.28 -18.13 0.99
C GLU A 196 -2.94 -18.54 -0.32
N VAL A 197 -2.29 -18.35 -1.45
CA VAL A 197 -2.87 -18.66 -2.76
C VAL A 197 -2.28 -19.95 -3.33
N GLU A 198 -3.05 -21.02 -3.32
CA GLU A 198 -2.67 -22.28 -3.97
C GLU A 198 -2.53 -22.11 -5.50
N ASN A 199 -1.58 -22.82 -6.08
CA ASN A 199 -1.33 -22.86 -7.53
C ASN A 199 -1.18 -21.47 -8.18
N LEU A 200 -0.65 -20.52 -7.42
CA LEU A 200 -0.58 -19.11 -7.81
C LEU A 200 0.21 -18.91 -9.11
N GLN A 201 1.34 -19.59 -9.25
CA GLN A 201 2.16 -19.47 -10.46
C GLN A 201 1.44 -19.98 -11.72
N GLN A 202 0.62 -21.03 -11.60
CA GLN A 202 -0.20 -21.53 -12.70
C GLN A 202 -1.28 -20.51 -13.06
N LYS A 203 -1.97 -19.93 -12.09
CA LYS A 203 -2.98 -18.89 -12.32
C LYS A 203 -2.40 -17.67 -13.04
N LEU A 204 -1.24 -17.22 -12.60
CA LEU A 204 -0.54 -16.10 -13.23
C LEU A 204 -0.10 -16.42 -14.66
N ALA A 205 0.36 -17.64 -14.90
CA ALA A 205 0.70 -18.08 -16.25
C ALA A 205 -0.51 -18.05 -17.18
N LEU A 206 -1.66 -18.58 -16.74
CA LEU A 206 -2.92 -18.55 -17.52
C LEU A 206 -3.38 -17.12 -17.81
N LEU A 207 -3.27 -16.22 -16.85
CA LEU A 207 -3.60 -14.80 -17.06
C LEU A 207 -2.67 -14.16 -18.08
N ALA A 208 -1.36 -14.44 -17.99
CA ALA A 208 -0.39 -13.92 -18.94
C ALA A 208 -0.61 -14.47 -20.36
N ASP A 209 -0.88 -15.77 -20.49
CA ASP A 209 -1.19 -16.40 -21.78
C ASP A 209 -2.41 -15.74 -22.42
N ALA A 210 -3.46 -15.48 -21.63
CA ALA A 210 -4.69 -14.86 -22.14
C ALA A 210 -4.47 -13.43 -22.63
N VAL A 211 -3.69 -12.61 -21.92
CA VAL A 211 -3.40 -11.24 -22.39
C VAL A 211 -2.40 -11.24 -23.56
N GLU A 212 -1.49 -12.20 -23.63
CA GLU A 212 -0.62 -12.38 -24.80
C GLU A 212 -1.41 -12.67 -26.07
N GLU A 213 -2.46 -13.48 -25.97
CA GLU A 213 -3.31 -13.87 -27.10
C GLU A 213 -4.31 -12.79 -27.52
N HIS A 214 -4.87 -12.05 -26.55
CA HIS A 214 -6.05 -11.23 -26.79
C HIS A 214 -5.85 -9.72 -26.73
N ILE A 215 -4.64 -9.24 -26.43
CA ILE A 215 -4.30 -7.81 -26.42
C ILE A 215 -3.61 -7.42 -27.73
N ASP A 216 -4.02 -6.28 -28.29
CA ASP A 216 -3.31 -5.61 -29.39
C ASP A 216 -2.05 -4.92 -28.84
N TRP A 217 -0.99 -5.70 -28.67
CA TRP A 217 0.27 -5.24 -28.09
C TRP A 217 0.91 -4.10 -28.88
N PRO A 218 0.97 -4.13 -30.23
CA PRO A 218 1.53 -3.02 -30.99
C PRO A 218 0.82 -1.69 -30.68
N ARG A 219 -0.52 -1.72 -30.60
CA ARG A 219 -1.34 -0.53 -30.33
C ARG A 219 -1.19 -0.08 -28.87
N LEU A 220 -1.19 -1.02 -27.89
CA LEU A 220 -0.97 -0.72 -26.48
C LEU A 220 0.39 -0.07 -26.25
N LEU A 221 1.45 -0.68 -26.79
CA LEU A 221 2.81 -0.17 -26.61
C LEU A 221 2.96 1.23 -27.23
N ALA A 222 2.44 1.44 -28.42
CA ALA A 222 2.49 2.76 -29.08
C ALA A 222 1.75 3.86 -28.30
N LEU A 223 0.62 3.54 -27.67
CA LEU A 223 -0.16 4.49 -26.85
C LEU A 223 0.50 4.81 -25.51
N CYS A 224 1.27 3.87 -24.97
CA CYS A 224 1.87 3.97 -23.65
C CYS A 224 3.36 4.33 -23.66
N GLU A 225 3.96 4.50 -24.83
CA GLU A 225 5.36 4.90 -24.95
C GLU A 225 5.53 6.38 -24.61
N LYS A 226 6.37 6.65 -23.60
CA LYS A 226 6.69 8.00 -23.14
C LYS A 226 8.18 8.08 -22.80
N GLU A 227 8.70 9.32 -22.77
CA GLU A 227 10.03 9.57 -22.22
C GLU A 227 10.11 9.09 -20.77
N PRO A 228 11.22 8.47 -20.35
CA PRO A 228 11.42 8.10 -18.96
C PRO A 228 11.29 9.31 -18.04
N PRO A 229 10.70 9.14 -16.84
CA PRO A 229 10.61 10.23 -15.88
C PRO A 229 12.02 10.69 -15.47
N VAL A 230 12.18 12.00 -15.35
CA VAL A 230 13.47 12.59 -14.95
C VAL A 230 13.62 12.43 -13.44
N LEU A 231 14.66 11.69 -13.05
CA LEU A 231 15.01 11.56 -11.63
C LEU A 231 15.66 12.88 -11.17
N PRO A 232 15.09 13.57 -10.17
CA PRO A 232 15.73 14.74 -9.60
C PRO A 232 17.06 14.34 -8.93
N VAL A 233 18.02 15.29 -8.91
CA VAL A 233 19.28 15.08 -8.20
C VAL A 233 18.98 14.72 -6.75
N GLN A 234 19.36 13.51 -6.36
CA GLN A 234 19.19 13.06 -4.98
C GLN A 234 20.38 13.55 -4.15
N PRO A 235 20.15 14.01 -2.91
CA PRO A 235 21.23 14.18 -1.96
C PRO A 235 21.94 12.84 -1.75
N GLU A 236 23.23 12.87 -1.48
CA GLU A 236 23.95 11.64 -1.11
C GLU A 236 23.33 11.05 0.15
N THR A 237 23.02 9.75 0.10
CA THR A 237 22.54 9.03 1.28
C THR A 237 23.65 9.06 2.34
N PRO A 238 23.42 9.57 3.53
CA PRO A 238 24.42 9.59 4.58
C PRO A 238 24.83 8.16 4.96
N PRO A 239 26.07 7.94 5.43
CA PRO A 239 26.46 6.62 5.93
C PRO A 239 25.56 6.24 7.11
N ALA A 240 25.28 4.95 7.23
CA ALA A 240 24.48 4.42 8.33
C ALA A 240 25.17 4.72 9.68
N ARG A 241 24.43 5.36 10.58
CA ARG A 241 24.91 5.82 11.90
C ARG A 241 24.24 5.04 13.03
N VAL A 242 23.10 4.42 12.75
CA VAL A 242 22.32 3.67 13.73
C VAL A 242 21.59 2.51 13.04
N ARG A 243 21.29 1.46 13.79
CA ARG A 243 20.51 0.31 13.32
C ARG A 243 19.09 0.40 13.89
N ILE A 244 18.09 0.23 13.03
CA ILE A 244 16.69 0.13 13.38
C ILE A 244 16.23 -1.30 13.12
N ALA A 245 15.79 -2.00 14.17
CA ALA A 245 15.14 -3.30 14.04
C ALA A 245 13.71 -3.11 13.51
N VAL A 246 13.37 -3.80 12.45
CA VAL A 246 12.04 -3.77 11.81
C VAL A 246 11.42 -5.16 11.85
N ALA A 247 10.27 -5.31 12.50
CA ALA A 247 9.56 -6.58 12.51
C ALA A 247 9.02 -6.87 11.10
N GLN A 248 9.32 -8.08 10.59
CA GLN A 248 8.87 -8.51 9.28
C GLN A 248 8.66 -10.02 9.22
N ASP A 249 7.43 -10.44 9.20
CA ASP A 249 6.97 -11.80 8.95
C ASP A 249 5.49 -11.81 8.57
N GLU A 250 4.82 -12.97 8.64
CA GLU A 250 3.40 -13.10 8.30
C GLU A 250 2.48 -12.31 9.24
N ALA A 251 2.90 -12.11 10.49
CA ALA A 251 2.16 -11.31 11.47
C ALA A 251 2.39 -9.80 11.30
N PHE A 252 3.55 -9.39 10.75
CA PHE A 252 3.99 -7.99 10.63
C PHE A 252 4.46 -7.71 9.20
N CYS A 253 3.53 -7.48 8.28
CA CYS A 253 3.83 -7.37 6.85
C CYS A 253 3.41 -6.05 6.21
N PHE A 254 2.74 -5.14 6.93
CA PHE A 254 2.27 -3.87 6.37
C PHE A 254 3.35 -2.79 6.42
N ILE A 255 4.30 -2.90 5.49
CA ILE A 255 5.44 -1.99 5.37
C ILE A 255 5.44 -1.39 3.97
N TYR A 256 5.40 -0.08 3.87
CA TYR A 256 5.66 0.61 2.60
C TYR A 256 7.15 0.54 2.27
N ALA A 257 7.49 0.23 1.01
CA ALA A 257 8.88 0.23 0.57
C ALA A 257 9.54 1.60 0.80
N GLU A 258 8.77 2.66 0.57
CA GLU A 258 9.18 4.05 0.75
C GLU A 258 9.49 4.40 2.21
N THR A 259 8.91 3.69 3.18
CA THR A 259 9.27 3.84 4.61
C THR A 259 10.68 3.33 4.88
N LEU A 260 11.04 2.18 4.31
CA LEU A 260 12.37 1.61 4.46
C LEU A 260 13.43 2.50 3.79
N GLU A 261 13.13 3.00 2.58
CA GLU A 261 14.00 3.96 1.89
C GLU A 261 14.18 5.24 2.71
N ALA A 262 13.10 5.76 3.31
CA ALA A 262 13.17 6.95 4.14
C ALA A 262 14.01 6.76 5.41
N PHE A 263 14.08 5.55 5.98
CA PHE A 263 15.01 5.24 7.07
C PHE A 263 16.46 5.24 6.59
N TRP A 264 16.75 4.64 5.41
CA TRP A 264 18.09 4.70 4.83
C TRP A 264 18.51 6.14 4.50
N ASP A 265 17.62 6.92 3.89
CA ASP A 265 17.87 8.33 3.59
C ASP A 265 18.09 9.17 4.86
N ALA A 266 17.57 8.74 6.01
CA ALA A 266 17.81 9.31 7.33
C ALA A 266 19.12 8.84 7.99
N GLY A 267 19.88 7.94 7.35
CA GLY A 267 21.14 7.38 7.88
C GLY A 267 20.95 6.23 8.86
N ALA A 268 19.84 5.49 8.74
CA ALA A 268 19.60 4.29 9.52
C ALA A 268 19.80 3.02 8.67
N GLU A 269 20.53 2.05 9.22
CA GLU A 269 20.57 0.67 8.71
C GLU A 269 19.31 -0.08 9.16
N VAL A 270 18.52 -0.58 8.25
CA VAL A 270 17.37 -1.42 8.56
C VAL A 270 17.80 -2.86 8.75
N VAL A 271 17.44 -3.44 9.88
CA VAL A 271 17.71 -4.85 10.22
C VAL A 271 16.38 -5.54 10.51
N PHE A 272 16.01 -6.49 9.67
CA PHE A 272 14.77 -7.24 9.86
C PHE A 272 14.90 -8.32 10.94
N PHE A 273 13.81 -8.57 11.65
CA PHE A 273 13.64 -9.72 12.54
C PHE A 273 12.19 -10.23 12.46
N SER A 274 12.01 -11.49 12.81
CA SER A 274 10.70 -12.15 12.81
C SER A 274 10.19 -12.37 14.23
N PRO A 275 9.18 -11.66 14.71
CA PRO A 275 8.55 -11.96 15.99
C PRO A 275 8.03 -13.40 16.14
N LEU A 276 7.69 -14.05 15.01
CA LEU A 276 7.25 -15.45 15.02
C LEU A 276 8.39 -16.46 15.16
N ARG A 277 9.62 -16.13 14.72
CA ARG A 277 10.72 -17.12 14.57
C ARG A 277 11.96 -16.79 15.37
N ASP A 278 12.30 -15.52 15.51
CA ASP A 278 13.50 -15.09 16.21
C ASP A 278 13.23 -15.04 17.72
N THR A 279 14.18 -15.52 18.52
CA THR A 279 14.06 -15.60 19.98
C THR A 279 14.64 -14.38 20.71
N ALA A 280 15.29 -13.48 19.97
CA ALA A 280 15.90 -12.25 20.47
C ALA A 280 15.87 -11.15 19.39
N LEU A 281 15.97 -9.89 19.81
CA LEU A 281 16.17 -8.75 18.94
C LEU A 281 17.56 -8.76 18.29
N PRO A 282 17.74 -8.17 17.09
CA PRO A 282 19.06 -7.96 16.51
C PRO A 282 19.96 -7.14 17.44
N GLU A 283 21.25 -7.48 17.44
CA GLU A 283 22.24 -6.78 18.26
C GLU A 283 22.49 -5.35 17.79
N ASN A 284 22.90 -4.50 18.71
CA ASN A 284 23.33 -3.11 18.45
C ASN A 284 22.28 -2.22 17.80
N ILE A 285 21.00 -2.45 18.09
CA ILE A 285 19.91 -1.58 17.62
C ILE A 285 19.78 -0.34 18.49
N GLY A 286 19.45 0.78 17.84
CA GLY A 286 19.09 2.03 18.51
C GLY A 286 17.60 2.35 18.42
N GLY A 287 16.84 1.64 17.58
CA GLY A 287 15.40 1.84 17.42
C GLY A 287 14.67 0.55 17.05
N LEU A 288 13.36 0.51 17.34
CA LEU A 288 12.46 -0.60 17.06
C LEU A 288 11.23 -0.10 16.29
N TYR A 289 10.99 -0.67 15.12
CA TYR A 289 9.77 -0.41 14.34
C TYR A 289 8.92 -1.68 14.24
N LEU A 290 7.70 -1.59 14.76
CA LEU A 290 6.69 -2.65 14.73
C LEU A 290 5.55 -2.21 13.82
N PRO A 291 5.53 -2.62 12.55
CA PRO A 291 4.49 -2.23 11.59
C PRO A 291 3.17 -2.96 11.85
N GLY A 292 2.17 -2.62 11.05
CA GLY A 292 0.92 -3.38 11.00
C GLY A 292 1.07 -4.76 10.37
N GLY A 293 -0.03 -5.48 10.37
CA GLY A 293 -0.13 -6.83 9.81
C GLY A 293 -1.35 -7.56 10.35
N TYR A 294 -1.21 -8.86 10.54
CA TYR A 294 -2.24 -9.77 11.04
C TYR A 294 -1.80 -10.53 12.31
N PRO A 295 -1.39 -9.84 13.39
CA PRO A 295 -0.94 -10.53 14.61
C PRO A 295 -2.04 -11.39 15.26
N GLU A 296 -3.30 -11.06 15.04
CA GLU A 296 -4.46 -11.83 15.51
C GLU A 296 -4.55 -13.24 14.90
N LEU A 297 -4.03 -13.44 13.69
CA LEU A 297 -3.97 -14.75 13.05
C LEU A 297 -2.83 -15.62 13.60
N HIS A 298 -1.89 -15.01 14.32
CA HIS A 298 -0.68 -15.62 14.86
C HIS A 298 -0.54 -15.37 16.37
N ALA A 299 -1.64 -15.02 17.05
CA ALA A 299 -1.60 -14.56 18.44
C ALA A 299 -1.02 -15.64 19.39
N ARG A 300 -1.32 -16.91 19.15
CA ARG A 300 -0.78 -18.03 19.90
C ARG A 300 0.73 -18.13 19.75
N GLU A 301 1.23 -18.22 18.54
CA GLU A 301 2.65 -18.36 18.22
C GLU A 301 3.45 -17.17 18.76
N LEU A 302 2.94 -15.96 18.63
CA LEU A 302 3.55 -14.76 19.20
C LEU A 302 3.63 -14.85 20.73
N SER A 303 2.58 -15.35 21.40
CA SER A 303 2.55 -15.48 22.85
C SER A 303 3.51 -16.55 23.40
N GLU A 304 3.76 -17.61 22.62
CA GLU A 304 4.67 -18.69 22.97
C GLU A 304 6.14 -18.24 22.91
N ASN A 305 6.45 -17.15 22.17
CA ASN A 305 7.81 -16.58 22.09
C ASN A 305 8.14 -15.67 23.29
N THR A 306 8.07 -16.24 24.48
CA THR A 306 8.19 -15.51 25.76
C THR A 306 9.56 -14.84 25.98
N SER A 307 10.62 -15.32 25.34
CA SER A 307 11.95 -14.71 25.44
C SER A 307 11.97 -13.35 24.74
N LEU A 308 11.49 -13.30 23.50
CA LEU A 308 11.44 -12.08 22.71
C LEU A 308 10.44 -11.07 23.30
N LEU A 309 9.24 -11.51 23.74
CA LEU A 309 8.27 -10.64 24.43
C LEU A 309 8.90 -9.93 25.63
N ARG A 310 9.65 -10.67 26.44
CA ARG A 310 10.33 -10.12 27.63
C ARG A 310 11.43 -9.13 27.24
N GLU A 311 12.23 -9.47 26.25
CA GLU A 311 13.30 -8.59 25.78
C GLU A 311 12.75 -7.28 25.21
N ILE A 312 11.75 -7.35 24.34
CA ILE A 312 11.08 -6.16 23.77
C ILE A 312 10.56 -5.28 24.92
N LYS A 313 9.87 -5.86 25.91
CA LYS A 313 9.37 -5.13 27.07
C LYS A 313 10.48 -4.42 27.80
N GLN A 314 11.54 -5.13 28.17
CA GLN A 314 12.68 -4.58 28.91
C GLN A 314 13.38 -3.45 28.14
N LYS A 315 13.58 -3.62 26.85
CA LYS A 315 14.22 -2.62 25.98
C LYS A 315 13.37 -1.34 25.88
N ILE A 316 12.06 -1.47 25.68
CA ILE A 316 11.15 -0.31 25.62
C ILE A 316 11.10 0.41 26.98
N GLU A 317 10.98 -0.34 28.09
CA GLU A 317 10.98 0.20 29.44
C GLU A 317 12.32 0.88 29.81
N SER A 318 13.43 0.46 29.17
CA SER A 318 14.74 1.14 29.29
C SER A 318 14.94 2.30 28.33
N GLY A 319 13.91 2.71 27.59
CA GLY A 319 13.94 3.90 26.75
C GLY A 319 14.32 3.65 25.28
N LEU A 320 14.33 2.41 24.78
CA LEU A 320 14.58 2.13 23.37
C LEU A 320 13.54 2.86 22.49
N PRO A 321 13.95 3.78 21.62
CA PRO A 321 13.07 4.43 20.67
C PRO A 321 12.24 3.44 19.89
N THR A 322 10.91 3.52 20.04
CA THR A 322 9.99 2.53 19.47
C THR A 322 8.83 3.23 18.77
N ALA A 323 8.55 2.80 17.53
CA ALA A 323 7.35 3.17 16.78
C ALA A 323 6.56 1.90 16.47
N ALA A 324 5.26 1.88 16.84
CA ALA A 324 4.38 0.73 16.65
C ALA A 324 3.04 1.15 16.05
N GLU A 325 2.66 0.55 14.94
CA GLU A 325 1.47 0.87 14.17
C GLU A 325 0.51 -0.30 14.10
N CYS A 326 -0.79 -0.08 14.32
CA CYS A 326 -1.87 -1.03 14.12
C CYS A 326 -1.57 -2.42 14.75
N GLY A 327 -1.20 -3.43 13.96
CA GLY A 327 -0.81 -4.74 14.47
C GLY A 327 0.35 -4.69 15.47
N GLY A 328 1.37 -3.86 15.20
CA GLY A 328 2.48 -3.62 16.12
C GLY A 328 2.03 -2.97 17.43
N PHE A 329 1.06 -2.05 17.36
CA PHE A 329 0.43 -1.48 18.55
C PHE A 329 -0.31 -2.54 19.38
N LEU A 330 -1.09 -3.43 18.73
CA LEU A 330 -1.78 -4.52 19.41
C LEU A 330 -0.81 -5.49 20.10
N TYR A 331 0.31 -5.80 19.46
CA TYR A 331 1.37 -6.65 19.99
C TYR A 331 2.01 -6.09 21.27
N LEU A 332 2.05 -4.76 21.43
CA LEU A 332 2.55 -4.12 22.65
C LEU A 332 1.54 -4.11 23.80
N GLY A 333 0.29 -4.52 23.58
CA GLY A 333 -0.76 -4.61 24.60
C GLY A 333 -0.54 -5.74 25.63
N GLN A 334 -1.46 -5.86 26.57
CA GLN A 334 -1.45 -6.94 27.58
C GLN A 334 -1.83 -8.27 26.95
N SER A 335 -2.85 -8.27 26.08
CA SER A 335 -3.34 -9.46 25.41
C SER A 335 -3.98 -9.14 24.07
N LEU A 336 -3.97 -10.15 23.19
CA LEU A 336 -4.63 -10.14 21.90
C LEU A 336 -5.51 -11.37 21.76
N THR A 337 -6.80 -11.15 21.46
CA THR A 337 -7.75 -12.23 21.19
C THR A 337 -7.66 -12.61 19.72
N ASP A 338 -7.50 -13.91 19.44
CA ASP A 338 -7.48 -14.45 18.08
C ASP A 338 -8.89 -14.48 17.42
N ALA A 339 -8.95 -14.99 16.21
CA ALA A 339 -10.22 -15.10 15.46
C ALA A 339 -11.19 -16.13 16.06
N GLU A 340 -10.69 -17.09 16.85
CA GLU A 340 -11.45 -18.10 17.56
C GLU A 340 -11.97 -17.61 18.93
N GLY A 341 -11.59 -16.39 19.34
CA GLY A 341 -12.00 -15.77 20.60
C GLY A 341 -11.13 -16.16 21.81
N GLN A 342 -9.98 -16.81 21.58
CA GLN A 342 -9.02 -17.13 22.62
C GLN A 342 -8.07 -15.94 22.83
N SER A 343 -7.90 -15.52 24.11
CA SER A 343 -6.98 -14.43 24.47
C SER A 343 -5.58 -14.95 24.79
N TRP A 344 -4.58 -14.29 24.24
CA TRP A 344 -3.16 -14.63 24.34
C TRP A 344 -2.35 -13.46 24.89
N PRO A 345 -1.44 -13.69 25.87
CA PRO A 345 -0.60 -12.63 26.40
C PRO A 345 0.36 -12.09 25.33
N MET A 346 0.57 -10.77 25.33
CA MET A 346 1.47 -10.07 24.45
C MET A 346 2.62 -9.38 25.23
N VAL A 347 3.30 -8.40 24.64
CA VAL A 347 4.47 -7.74 25.26
C VAL A 347 4.13 -7.08 26.61
N GLY A 348 2.94 -6.50 26.74
CA GLY A 348 2.47 -5.91 28.00
C GLY A 348 3.16 -4.60 28.40
N VAL A 349 3.60 -3.80 27.43
CA VAL A 349 4.07 -2.42 27.64
C VAL A 349 2.88 -1.47 27.77
N LEU A 350 1.85 -1.71 26.98
CA LEU A 350 0.61 -0.93 27.00
C LEU A 350 -0.48 -1.66 27.80
N PRO A 351 -1.36 -0.95 28.52
CA PRO A 351 -2.38 -1.57 29.37
C PRO A 351 -3.56 -2.17 28.60
N GLY A 352 -3.60 -2.03 27.26
CA GLY A 352 -4.75 -2.43 26.43
C GLY A 352 -4.87 -3.95 26.25
N GLU A 353 -6.11 -4.43 26.23
CA GLU A 353 -6.50 -5.76 25.78
C GLU A 353 -7.22 -5.62 24.43
N ALA A 354 -6.79 -6.37 23.43
CA ALA A 354 -7.30 -6.25 22.06
C ALA A 354 -8.19 -7.44 21.69
N LYS A 355 -9.31 -7.15 21.00
CA LYS A 355 -10.25 -8.16 20.50
C LYS A 355 -10.95 -7.70 19.23
N ASP A 356 -11.50 -8.65 18.48
CA ASP A 356 -12.39 -8.35 17.36
C ASP A 356 -13.62 -7.54 17.86
N ALA A 357 -13.86 -6.40 17.25
CA ALA A 357 -15.04 -5.56 17.53
C ALA A 357 -16.30 -6.05 16.80
N GLY A 358 -16.22 -7.12 15.99
CA GLY A 358 -17.32 -7.63 15.18
C GLY A 358 -17.76 -6.67 14.06
N ARG A 359 -17.00 -5.63 13.82
CA ARG A 359 -17.27 -4.60 12.79
C ARG A 359 -15.99 -3.87 12.42
N LEU A 360 -16.01 -3.21 11.29
CA LEU A 360 -14.95 -2.26 10.92
C LEU A 360 -14.99 -1.06 11.89
N VAL A 361 -13.95 -0.87 12.69
CA VAL A 361 -13.89 0.18 13.73
C VAL A 361 -13.52 1.51 13.09
N ARG A 362 -12.47 1.53 12.28
CA ARG A 362 -12.00 2.70 11.53
C ARG A 362 -11.62 2.29 10.10
N PHE A 363 -11.80 3.23 9.20
CA PHE A 363 -11.44 3.03 7.79
C PHE A 363 -11.05 4.34 7.11
N GLY A 364 -9.95 4.30 6.35
CA GLY A 364 -9.55 5.31 5.39
C GLY A 364 -8.71 6.44 5.99
N TYR A 365 -8.53 7.47 5.21
CA TYR A 365 -7.67 8.60 5.51
C TYR A 365 -8.12 9.44 6.70
N ALA A 366 -7.15 10.00 7.43
CA ALA A 366 -7.34 11.03 8.45
C ALA A 366 -6.10 11.92 8.55
N ALA A 367 -6.22 13.06 9.19
CA ALA A 367 -5.13 13.91 9.61
C ALA A 367 -4.86 13.67 11.10
N LEU A 368 -3.63 13.34 11.47
CA LEU A 368 -3.19 13.10 12.84
C LEU A 368 -2.46 14.30 13.36
N SER A 369 -2.93 14.93 14.42
CA SER A 369 -2.36 16.12 15.02
C SER A 369 -1.80 15.85 16.41
N ALA A 370 -0.71 16.51 16.77
CA ALA A 370 -0.08 16.46 18.08
C ALA A 370 -0.31 17.75 18.85
N ASP A 371 -0.68 17.64 20.13
CA ASP A 371 -0.86 18.79 21.05
C ASP A 371 0.43 19.13 21.80
N SER A 372 1.40 18.21 21.83
CA SER A 372 2.68 18.36 22.54
C SER A 372 3.82 17.72 21.76
N ASP A 373 5.05 18.11 22.12
CA ASP A 373 6.26 17.50 21.59
C ASP A 373 6.44 16.08 22.10
N SER A 374 6.95 15.21 21.21
CA SER A 374 7.29 13.82 21.51
C SER A 374 8.44 13.36 20.62
N MET A 375 8.79 12.07 20.65
CA MET A 375 9.82 11.52 19.78
C MET A 375 9.59 11.90 18.30
N LEU A 376 8.40 11.62 17.78
CA LEU A 376 8.10 11.82 16.37
C LEU A 376 7.44 13.16 16.04
N PHE A 377 6.63 13.71 16.95
CA PHE A 377 5.74 14.83 16.67
C PHE A 377 6.16 16.09 17.39
N ARG A 378 5.81 17.27 16.83
CA ARG A 378 5.91 18.56 17.49
C ARG A 378 4.51 19.16 17.66
N ALA A 379 4.30 19.93 18.71
CA ALA A 379 3.04 20.60 18.99
C ALA A 379 2.56 21.42 17.79
N GLY A 380 1.32 21.20 17.40
CA GLY A 380 0.68 21.87 16.27
C GLY A 380 0.96 21.26 14.89
N GLU A 381 1.84 20.26 14.79
CA GLU A 381 2.03 19.53 13.54
C GLU A 381 0.85 18.59 13.25
N SER A 382 0.63 18.36 11.95
CA SER A 382 -0.39 17.43 11.46
C SER A 382 0.18 16.60 10.30
N PHE A 383 -0.03 15.28 10.36
CA PHE A 383 0.42 14.33 9.35
C PHE A 383 -0.77 13.57 8.76
N PRO A 384 -0.76 13.30 7.45
CA PRO A 384 -1.74 12.42 6.86
C PRO A 384 -1.48 10.98 7.30
N ILE A 385 -2.55 10.29 7.63
CA ILE A 385 -2.52 8.89 8.09
C ILE A 385 -3.62 8.08 7.44
N HIS A 386 -3.51 6.76 7.56
CA HIS A 386 -4.57 5.82 7.22
C HIS A 386 -4.85 4.92 8.42
N GLU A 387 -6.12 4.59 8.65
CA GLU A 387 -6.53 3.54 9.59
C GLU A 387 -7.43 2.53 8.87
N PHE A 388 -7.21 1.27 9.17
CA PHE A 388 -8.08 0.17 8.79
C PHE A 388 -7.94 -0.96 9.79
N HIS A 389 -8.95 -1.16 10.66
CA HIS A 389 -8.90 -2.24 11.63
C HIS A 389 -10.30 -2.72 12.07
N HIS A 390 -10.41 -4.03 12.30
CA HIS A 390 -11.56 -4.71 12.90
C HIS A 390 -11.33 -5.00 14.37
N TRP A 391 -10.08 -5.27 14.77
CA TRP A 391 -9.71 -5.38 16.17
C TRP A 391 -9.68 -4.00 16.82
N ASP A 392 -10.07 -3.94 18.09
CA ASP A 392 -10.01 -2.71 18.88
C ASP A 392 -9.36 -3.01 20.23
N SER A 393 -8.75 -2.01 20.85
CA SER A 393 -8.10 -2.12 22.15
C SER A 393 -8.93 -1.40 23.22
N THR A 394 -8.89 -1.89 24.46
CA THR A 394 -9.48 -1.20 25.61
C THR A 394 -8.71 0.07 25.99
N ALA A 395 -7.51 0.28 25.43
CA ALA A 395 -6.64 1.44 25.71
C ALA A 395 -5.97 1.96 24.41
N ASN A 396 -6.71 2.73 23.62
CA ASN A 396 -6.27 3.28 22.32
C ASN A 396 -5.35 4.51 22.46
N GLY A 397 -5.06 4.95 23.69
CA GLY A 397 -4.35 6.19 23.94
C GLY A 397 -5.21 7.44 23.68
N ALA A 398 -4.66 8.60 24.01
CA ALA A 398 -5.36 9.88 23.84
C ALA A 398 -4.39 11.05 23.59
N ALA A 399 -3.13 10.77 23.30
CA ALA A 399 -2.10 11.79 23.14
C ALA A 399 -2.22 12.58 21.84
N LEU A 400 -2.79 11.96 20.80
CA LEU A 400 -2.94 12.54 19.48
C LEU A 400 -4.42 12.68 19.12
N ALA A 401 -4.74 13.61 18.21
CA ALA A 401 -6.07 13.81 17.65
C ALA A 401 -6.08 13.44 16.17
N ALA A 402 -6.96 12.53 15.78
CA ALA A 402 -7.17 12.16 14.39
C ALA A 402 -8.49 12.73 13.89
N LYS A 403 -8.51 13.27 12.66
CA LYS A 403 -9.66 13.93 12.06
C LYS A 403 -9.86 13.50 10.61
N LYS A 404 -11.09 13.10 10.27
CA LYS A 404 -11.45 12.78 8.89
C LYS A 404 -11.35 14.02 7.99
N PRO A 405 -10.80 13.88 6.76
CA PRO A 405 -10.73 14.98 5.80
C PRO A 405 -12.10 15.42 5.28
N VAL A 406 -13.10 14.53 5.35
CA VAL A 406 -14.48 14.78 4.96
C VAL A 406 -15.42 14.31 6.08
N GLY A 407 -16.49 15.06 6.36
CA GLY A 407 -17.48 14.73 7.39
C GLY A 407 -17.09 15.11 8.82
N GLY A 408 -15.85 15.53 9.06
CA GLY A 408 -15.39 16.15 10.31
C GLY A 408 -15.35 15.23 11.54
N ALA A 409 -15.50 13.90 11.38
CA ALA A 409 -15.37 12.96 12.49
C ALA A 409 -13.95 13.04 13.08
N GLU A 410 -13.86 13.09 14.40
CA GLU A 410 -12.63 13.31 15.15
C GLU A 410 -12.57 12.35 16.34
N TRP A 411 -11.36 11.87 16.68
CA TRP A 411 -11.14 10.99 17.83
C TRP A 411 -9.75 11.16 18.39
N ARG A 412 -9.60 10.80 19.67
CA ARG A 412 -8.30 10.74 20.32
C ARG A 412 -7.73 9.34 20.17
N CYS A 413 -6.41 9.25 19.97
CA CYS A 413 -5.69 7.98 19.81
C CYS A 413 -4.22 8.14 20.13
N GLY A 414 -3.51 7.01 20.13
CA GLY A 414 -2.07 6.93 20.26
C GLY A 414 -1.54 7.25 21.64
N SER A 415 -0.45 6.58 21.95
CA SER A 415 0.40 6.79 23.12
C SER A 415 1.75 7.29 22.64
N VAL A 416 2.21 8.42 23.15
CA VAL A 416 3.49 9.04 22.76
C VAL A 416 4.25 9.55 23.98
N ASN A 417 5.57 9.51 23.90
CA ASN A 417 6.47 10.19 24.79
C ASN A 417 7.80 10.53 24.07
N GLU A 418 8.86 10.82 24.79
CA GLU A 418 10.17 11.16 24.24
C GLU A 418 10.91 10.00 23.54
N HIS A 419 10.48 8.73 23.75
CA HIS A 419 11.06 7.53 23.14
C HIS A 419 10.04 6.65 22.41
N PHE A 420 8.75 7.04 22.38
CA PHE A 420 7.71 6.10 22.04
C PHE A 420 6.58 6.72 21.20
N TYR A 421 6.15 5.96 20.20
CA TYR A 421 4.87 6.13 19.51
C TYR A 421 4.20 4.76 19.35
N ALA A 422 2.94 4.61 19.74
CA ALA A 422 2.14 3.45 19.42
C ALA A 422 0.67 3.82 19.24
N GLY A 423 0.03 3.29 18.22
CA GLY A 423 -1.39 3.54 17.92
C GLY A 423 -1.88 2.78 16.69
N PHE A 424 -3.18 2.86 16.42
CA PHE A 424 -3.76 2.32 15.18
C PHE A 424 -3.37 3.09 13.92
N PRO A 425 -3.13 4.41 13.95
CA PRO A 425 -2.75 5.14 12.75
C PRO A 425 -1.50 4.57 12.10
N HIS A 426 -1.60 4.26 10.79
CA HIS A 426 -0.46 4.00 9.94
C HIS A 426 0.12 5.32 9.45
N LEU A 427 1.37 5.59 9.78
CA LEU A 427 2.11 6.76 9.32
C LEU A 427 2.65 6.51 7.91
N TYR A 428 2.60 7.55 7.08
CA TYR A 428 3.35 7.54 5.84
C TYR A 428 4.65 8.33 6.05
N TRP A 429 5.76 7.61 6.16
CA TRP A 429 7.05 8.17 6.60
C TRP A 429 7.77 8.96 5.51
N ALA A 430 7.62 8.53 4.25
CA ALA A 430 8.32 9.14 3.11
C ALA A 430 7.90 10.60 2.90
N GLY A 431 8.89 11.47 2.67
CA GLY A 431 8.65 12.91 2.45
C GLY A 431 8.23 13.70 3.69
N THR A 432 8.37 13.11 4.88
CA THR A 432 8.10 13.75 6.17
C THR A 432 9.37 13.86 7.02
N PRO A 433 9.38 14.64 8.11
CA PRO A 433 10.53 14.69 9.03
C PRO A 433 10.59 13.50 10.01
N LEU A 434 9.62 12.58 9.98
CA LEU A 434 9.51 11.48 10.94
C LEU A 434 10.72 10.52 10.91
N PRO A 435 11.24 10.09 9.73
CA PRO A 435 12.40 9.20 9.67
C PRO A 435 13.64 9.80 10.31
N GLN A 436 13.93 11.10 10.06
CA GLN A 436 15.07 11.80 10.62
C GLN A 436 14.95 11.95 12.14
N ARG A 437 13.74 12.20 12.66
CA ARG A 437 13.49 12.28 14.10
C ARG A 437 13.67 10.94 14.77
N PHE A 438 13.18 9.86 14.16
CA PHE A 438 13.32 8.52 14.68
C PHE A 438 14.79 8.07 14.68
N ALA A 439 15.51 8.30 13.58
CA ALA A 439 16.94 8.00 13.49
C ALA A 439 17.75 8.78 14.52
N ALA A 440 17.46 10.08 14.71
CA ALA A 440 18.12 10.89 15.71
C ALA A 440 17.86 10.42 17.16
N ALA A 441 16.63 10.01 17.48
CA ALA A 441 16.30 9.41 18.77
C ALA A 441 17.09 8.10 18.98
N ALA A 442 17.14 7.27 17.94
CA ALA A 442 17.87 5.99 17.94
C ALA A 442 19.40 6.19 18.11
N GLU A 443 19.99 7.20 17.45
CA GLU A 443 21.41 7.55 17.64
C GLU A 443 21.69 8.02 19.07
N ASN A 444 20.81 8.84 19.65
CA ASN A 444 20.94 9.30 21.03
C ASN A 444 20.91 8.12 22.02
N TYR A 445 19.93 7.22 21.84
CA TYR A 445 19.82 6.02 22.69
C TYR A 445 21.11 5.18 22.64
N ARG A 446 21.66 4.93 21.45
CA ARG A 446 22.91 4.18 21.31
C ARG A 446 24.07 4.85 22.04
N ARG A 447 24.22 6.15 21.89
CA ARG A 447 25.29 6.91 22.55
C ARG A 447 25.24 6.85 24.07
N ASP A 448 24.02 6.75 24.63
CA ASP A 448 23.82 6.71 26.08
C ASP A 448 23.96 5.29 26.67
N HIS A 449 23.98 4.24 25.80
CA HIS A 449 24.00 2.83 26.22
C HIS A 449 25.21 2.05 25.67
N ASP A 450 26.11 2.65 24.88
CA ASP A 450 27.43 2.14 24.50
C ASP A 450 28.49 2.60 25.54
#